data_48e4925989103b826c403d4e634fc941
#
_entry.id   48e4925989103b826c403d4e634fc941
#
_cell.length_a   1.000
_cell.length_b   1.000
_cell.length_c   1.000
_cell.angle_alpha   90.00
_cell.angle_beta   90.00
_cell.angle_gamma   90.00
#
_symmetry.space_group_name_H-M   'P 1'
#
loop_
_entity.id
_entity.type
_entity.pdbx_description
1 polymer ?
#
loop_
_entity_poly.entity_id
_entity_poly.type
_entity_poly.pdbx_seq_one_letter_code
_entity_poly.pdbx_strand_id
1 'polypeptide(L)'
;MPVLNSAVDPRSAAFRDNEAAMRAAVDDLQATVARIKLGGGQAARDRHVARGKLLPRDRVRGLLDPGAPFLELSQLAGHGVYRDDVPAAGIITGIGPVSGQECVIVANDATVKGGTYYPLTVKKHLRAQEIARENNLPCLYLVDSGGAFLPLQDQVFPDRDHFGRIFYNQATMSAAGIPQIAAVMGSCTAGGAYVPAMSDESIIVKGQGTIFLGGPPLVKAATGEEVSAEDLGGADVHSRISGVTDHYAQDDHHALAIARRIVGDLNRVKRPALALRDPAEPLYPATDLYGIVGTDLRKPFDVREVIARLVDGSEFDEFKALYGTTLVCGFAHLWGIPVGIVANNGILFSESALKGAHFVELCCQRGIPLLFLQNITVFMVGSKYERGGIAKDGAKLVTAVASAQVPKLTLLIGGSFGAGNYGMCGRAYGPRFLFMWPNARISVMGGEQAANVLGQVRRDGIEAKGETWPEAEEEAFKAPIRDQYEKQGHPYYASARLWDDGVIDPADSRRVLALALSAALNAPIEPTRFGVFRM
;
A
#
# COMPACT_ATOMS: atom_id res chain seq x y z
N MET A 1 -17.67 -22.63 -13.48
CA MET A 1 -18.44 -21.50 -12.94
C MET A 1 -19.23 -20.83 -14.05
N PRO A 2 -20.34 -20.12 -13.78
CA PRO A 2 -21.02 -19.32 -14.79
C PRO A 2 -20.08 -18.22 -15.33
N VAL A 3 -20.18 -17.94 -16.63
CA VAL A 3 -19.43 -16.87 -17.29
C VAL A 3 -20.26 -15.58 -17.26
N LEU A 4 -19.65 -14.48 -16.85
CA LEU A 4 -20.29 -13.16 -16.90
C LEU A 4 -20.36 -12.67 -18.37
N ASN A 5 -21.56 -12.31 -18.79
CA ASN A 5 -21.78 -11.69 -20.10
C ASN A 5 -21.71 -10.16 -19.97
N SER A 6 -20.85 -9.53 -20.74
CA SER A 6 -20.73 -8.07 -20.75
C SER A 6 -21.85 -7.44 -21.58
N ALA A 7 -22.47 -6.40 -21.01
CA ALA A 7 -23.42 -5.54 -21.70
C ALA A 7 -22.80 -4.19 -22.16
N VAL A 8 -21.50 -4.03 -22.02
CA VAL A 8 -20.76 -2.82 -22.36
C VAL A 8 -20.73 -2.62 -23.88
N ASP A 9 -21.12 -1.42 -24.36
CA ASP A 9 -20.89 -1.00 -25.75
C ASP A 9 -19.75 0.04 -25.79
N PRO A 10 -18.54 -0.37 -26.22
CA PRO A 10 -17.39 0.54 -26.32
C PRO A 10 -17.58 1.68 -27.35
N ARG A 11 -18.59 1.59 -28.20
CA ARG A 11 -18.90 2.64 -29.20
C ARG A 11 -19.85 3.70 -28.67
N SER A 12 -20.44 3.51 -27.49
CA SER A 12 -21.34 4.50 -26.90
C SER A 12 -20.58 5.80 -26.56
N ALA A 13 -21.27 6.93 -26.64
CA ALA A 13 -20.69 8.23 -26.28
C ALA A 13 -20.24 8.24 -24.80
N ALA A 14 -21.09 7.72 -23.91
CA ALA A 14 -20.79 7.66 -22.47
C ALA A 14 -19.53 6.85 -22.16
N PHE A 15 -19.32 5.71 -22.85
CA PHE A 15 -18.11 4.91 -22.70
C PHE A 15 -16.87 5.69 -23.16
N ARG A 16 -16.92 6.31 -24.33
CA ARG A 16 -15.79 7.07 -24.88
C ARG A 16 -15.41 8.29 -24.04
N ASP A 17 -16.41 9.00 -23.51
CA ASP A 17 -16.17 10.14 -22.61
C ASP A 17 -15.51 9.68 -21.31
N ASN A 18 -16.00 8.59 -20.71
CA ASN A 18 -15.39 7.99 -19.52
C ASN A 18 -13.96 7.52 -19.81
N GLU A 19 -13.76 6.82 -20.92
CA GLU A 19 -12.44 6.31 -21.34
C GLU A 19 -11.45 7.46 -21.51
N ALA A 20 -11.82 8.54 -22.19
CA ALA A 20 -10.95 9.69 -22.38
C ALA A 20 -10.55 10.34 -21.04
N ALA A 21 -11.51 10.52 -20.12
CA ALA A 21 -11.26 11.09 -18.81
C ALA A 21 -10.36 10.19 -17.95
N MET A 22 -10.61 8.87 -17.94
CA MET A 22 -9.79 7.93 -17.17
C MET A 22 -8.38 7.79 -17.74
N ARG A 23 -8.22 7.75 -19.07
CA ARG A 23 -6.89 7.74 -19.72
C ARG A 23 -6.08 8.98 -19.34
N ALA A 24 -6.68 10.16 -19.35
CA ALA A 24 -5.99 11.38 -18.91
C ALA A 24 -5.51 11.29 -17.46
N ALA A 25 -6.31 10.71 -16.56
CA ALA A 25 -5.91 10.49 -15.16
C ALA A 25 -4.79 9.44 -15.03
N VAL A 26 -4.81 8.38 -15.84
CA VAL A 26 -3.75 7.36 -15.89
C VAL A 26 -2.44 7.95 -16.46
N ASP A 27 -2.52 8.74 -17.53
CA ASP A 27 -1.35 9.38 -18.13
C ASP A 27 -0.68 10.35 -17.14
N ASP A 28 -1.46 11.12 -16.39
CA ASP A 28 -0.96 12.00 -15.32
C ASP A 28 -0.28 11.19 -14.20
N LEU A 29 -0.90 10.08 -13.78
CA LEU A 29 -0.30 9.17 -12.81
C LEU A 29 1.04 8.63 -13.30
N GLN A 30 1.10 8.12 -14.52
CA GLN A 30 2.31 7.56 -15.11
C GLN A 30 3.41 8.61 -15.24
N ALA A 31 3.10 9.82 -15.68
CA ALA A 31 4.04 10.94 -15.75
C ALA A 31 4.58 11.33 -14.37
N THR A 32 3.70 11.39 -13.36
CA THR A 32 4.08 11.69 -11.98
C THR A 32 4.98 10.61 -11.39
N VAL A 33 4.63 9.34 -11.57
CA VAL A 33 5.44 8.20 -11.10
C VAL A 33 6.78 8.15 -11.84
N ALA A 34 6.83 8.41 -13.15
CA ALA A 34 8.07 8.46 -13.92
C ALA A 34 9.03 9.53 -13.37
N ARG A 35 8.52 10.71 -13.02
CA ARG A 35 9.31 11.77 -12.38
C ARG A 35 9.82 11.36 -11.00
N ILE A 36 8.97 10.76 -10.16
CA ILE A 36 9.33 10.26 -8.83
C ILE A 36 10.42 9.19 -8.92
N LYS A 37 10.36 8.32 -9.91
CA LYS A 37 11.34 7.25 -10.14
C LYS A 37 12.74 7.76 -10.45
N LEU A 38 12.91 9.00 -10.83
CA LEU A 38 14.23 9.60 -11.00
C LEU A 38 14.98 9.75 -9.67
N GLY A 39 14.26 9.80 -8.54
CA GLY A 39 14.86 10.04 -7.22
C GLY A 39 15.31 11.49 -7.06
N GLY A 40 16.49 11.70 -6.51
CA GLY A 40 17.07 13.03 -6.33
C GLY A 40 17.41 13.76 -7.63
N GLY A 41 17.70 15.06 -7.54
CA GLY A 41 18.05 15.89 -8.69
C GLY A 41 19.31 15.37 -9.43
N GLN A 42 19.47 15.78 -10.71
CA GLN A 42 20.53 15.28 -11.59
C GLN A 42 21.93 15.35 -10.93
N ALA A 43 22.29 16.50 -10.34
CA ALA A 43 23.60 16.68 -9.70
C ALA A 43 23.82 15.71 -8.51
N ALA A 44 22.77 15.32 -7.79
CA ALA A 44 22.87 14.34 -6.70
C ALA A 44 23.10 12.92 -7.26
N ARG A 45 22.40 12.57 -8.34
CA ARG A 45 22.59 11.29 -9.04
C ARG A 45 23.99 11.17 -9.64
N ASP A 46 24.48 12.23 -10.31
CA ASP A 46 25.81 12.24 -10.90
C ASP A 46 26.91 12.06 -9.84
N ARG A 47 26.79 12.75 -8.69
CA ARG A 47 27.70 12.55 -7.56
C ARG A 47 27.64 11.15 -6.97
N HIS A 48 26.46 10.53 -6.94
CA HIS A 48 26.26 9.18 -6.44
C HIS A 48 26.98 8.16 -7.35
N VAL A 49 26.75 8.24 -8.66
CA VAL A 49 27.37 7.38 -9.67
C VAL A 49 28.89 7.60 -9.75
N ALA A 50 29.36 8.85 -9.66
CA ALA A 50 30.80 9.17 -9.67
C ALA A 50 31.58 8.53 -8.50
N ARG A 51 30.90 8.12 -7.43
CA ARG A 51 31.48 7.35 -6.31
C ARG A 51 31.52 5.84 -6.56
N GLY A 52 31.17 5.39 -7.76
CA GLY A 52 31.11 3.97 -8.11
C GLY A 52 29.89 3.23 -7.57
N LYS A 53 28.85 3.95 -7.13
CA LYS A 53 27.61 3.35 -6.61
C LYS A 53 26.57 3.18 -7.72
N LEU A 54 25.81 2.09 -7.65
CA LEU A 54 24.60 1.94 -8.43
C LEU A 54 23.48 2.86 -7.89
N LEU A 55 22.66 3.39 -8.79
CA LEU A 55 21.44 4.07 -8.37
C LEU A 55 20.51 3.08 -7.61
N PRO A 56 19.69 3.55 -6.64
CA PRO A 56 18.89 2.66 -5.81
C PRO A 56 17.98 1.72 -6.61
N ARG A 57 17.38 2.19 -7.71
CA ARG A 57 16.54 1.34 -8.56
C ARG A 57 17.34 0.32 -9.36
N ASP A 58 18.58 0.61 -9.70
CA ASP A 58 19.49 -0.34 -10.35
C ASP A 58 19.97 -1.40 -9.34
N ARG A 59 20.17 -1.02 -8.07
CA ARG A 59 20.40 -1.97 -6.97
C ARG A 59 19.22 -2.94 -6.83
N VAL A 60 17.98 -2.44 -6.78
CA VAL A 60 16.77 -3.27 -6.73
C VAL A 60 16.69 -4.19 -7.94
N ARG A 61 16.89 -3.65 -9.15
CA ARG A 61 16.85 -4.45 -10.39
C ARG A 61 17.92 -5.55 -10.41
N GLY A 62 19.14 -5.26 -9.93
CA GLY A 62 20.23 -6.24 -9.84
C GLY A 62 20.01 -7.31 -8.76
N LEU A 63 19.18 -7.02 -7.75
CA LEU A 63 18.81 -7.96 -6.70
C LEU A 63 17.75 -8.96 -7.16
N LEU A 64 16.77 -8.50 -7.94
CA LEU A 64 15.66 -9.31 -8.45
C LEU A 64 16.11 -10.41 -9.41
N ASP A 65 15.33 -11.46 -9.51
CA ASP A 65 15.52 -12.48 -10.53
C ASP A 65 15.33 -11.86 -11.93
N PRO A 66 16.13 -12.26 -12.93
CA PRO A 66 16.04 -11.72 -14.28
C PRO A 66 14.63 -11.86 -14.87
N GLY A 67 14.04 -10.75 -15.33
CA GLY A 67 12.71 -10.72 -15.92
C GLY A 67 11.55 -10.84 -14.92
N ALA A 68 11.84 -10.94 -13.63
CA ALA A 68 10.82 -11.05 -12.61
C ALA A 68 10.09 -9.72 -12.36
N PRO A 69 8.79 -9.76 -12.03
CA PRO A 69 8.04 -8.56 -11.70
C PRO A 69 8.47 -8.00 -10.33
N PHE A 70 8.41 -6.68 -10.21
CA PHE A 70 8.56 -5.97 -8.94
C PHE A 70 7.27 -5.23 -8.61
N LEU A 71 6.58 -5.65 -7.56
CA LEU A 71 5.44 -4.94 -7.02
C LEU A 71 5.95 -3.80 -6.14
N GLU A 72 6.23 -2.64 -6.75
CA GLU A 72 6.66 -1.46 -6.02
C GLU A 72 5.48 -0.85 -5.25
N LEU A 73 5.69 -0.60 -3.96
CA LEU A 73 4.66 -0.12 -3.05
C LEU A 73 4.85 1.37 -2.73
N SER A 74 3.73 2.08 -2.58
CA SER A 74 3.68 3.46 -2.08
C SER A 74 4.62 4.41 -2.83
N GLN A 75 4.58 4.38 -4.16
CA GLN A 75 5.43 5.22 -5.03
C GLN A 75 5.23 6.71 -4.80
N LEU A 76 4.00 7.13 -4.47
CA LEU A 76 3.64 8.54 -4.22
C LEU A 76 3.93 9.01 -2.79
N ALA A 77 4.47 8.16 -1.91
CA ALA A 77 4.75 8.55 -0.53
C ALA A 77 5.60 9.82 -0.46
N GLY A 78 5.17 10.78 0.36
CA GLY A 78 5.84 12.08 0.53
C GLY A 78 5.55 13.11 -0.56
N HIS A 79 4.86 12.75 -1.64
CA HIS A 79 4.57 13.65 -2.76
C HIS A 79 3.78 14.88 -2.33
N GLY A 80 4.37 16.06 -2.47
CA GLY A 80 3.74 17.34 -2.11
C GLY A 80 3.39 17.52 -0.63
N VAL A 81 4.01 16.75 0.27
CA VAL A 81 3.77 16.84 1.72
C VAL A 81 4.73 17.79 2.42
N TYR A 82 5.99 17.73 2.06
CA TYR A 82 7.04 18.55 2.68
C TYR A 82 7.34 19.80 1.85
N ARG A 83 8.00 20.77 2.47
CA ARG A 83 8.56 21.92 1.76
C ARG A 83 9.64 21.50 0.76
N ASP A 84 10.42 20.49 1.14
CA ASP A 84 11.40 19.84 0.28
C ASP A 84 10.74 18.82 -0.65
N ASP A 85 11.32 18.61 -1.82
CA ASP A 85 10.94 17.49 -2.68
C ASP A 85 11.61 16.19 -2.15
N VAL A 86 10.80 15.24 -1.73
CA VAL A 86 11.22 13.96 -1.15
C VAL A 86 10.53 12.82 -1.91
N PRO A 87 10.91 12.58 -3.17
CA PRO A 87 10.26 11.58 -4.02
C PRO A 87 10.31 10.19 -3.40
N ALA A 88 9.20 9.48 -3.47
CA ALA A 88 8.97 8.16 -2.85
C ALA A 88 9.31 8.13 -1.35
N ALA A 89 9.25 9.27 -0.65
CA ALA A 89 9.71 9.44 0.73
C ALA A 89 11.19 9.06 0.95
N GLY A 90 12.04 9.16 -0.09
CA GLY A 90 13.47 8.84 -0.01
C GLY A 90 13.79 7.35 0.20
N ILE A 91 12.83 6.47 -0.01
CA ILE A 91 12.99 5.02 0.18
C ILE A 91 12.13 4.23 -0.81
N ILE A 92 12.69 3.22 -1.44
CA ILE A 92 11.98 2.31 -2.34
C ILE A 92 11.57 1.08 -1.54
N THR A 93 10.31 0.71 -1.61
CA THR A 93 9.78 -0.51 -1.00
C THR A 93 8.97 -1.30 -2.01
N GLY A 94 9.04 -2.61 -1.94
CA GLY A 94 8.26 -3.47 -2.83
C GLY A 94 8.51 -4.94 -2.58
N ILE A 95 7.86 -5.77 -3.37
CA ILE A 95 7.97 -7.23 -3.32
C ILE A 95 8.43 -7.73 -4.66
N GLY A 96 9.39 -8.62 -4.66
CA GLY A 96 9.84 -9.31 -5.86
C GLY A 96 10.64 -10.57 -5.55
N PRO A 97 10.74 -11.49 -6.51
CA PRO A 97 11.50 -12.71 -6.33
C PRO A 97 12.99 -12.46 -6.38
N VAL A 98 13.70 -13.03 -5.40
CA VAL A 98 15.16 -13.07 -5.29
C VAL A 98 15.55 -14.53 -5.10
N SER A 99 16.33 -15.08 -6.01
CA SER A 99 16.69 -16.51 -6.00
C SER A 99 15.48 -17.44 -5.80
N GLY A 100 14.37 -17.14 -6.49
CA GLY A 100 13.13 -17.90 -6.43
C GLY A 100 12.25 -17.66 -5.21
N GLN A 101 12.65 -16.79 -4.28
CA GLN A 101 11.88 -16.45 -3.06
C GLN A 101 11.27 -15.06 -3.19
N GLU A 102 9.97 -14.92 -2.93
CA GLU A 102 9.34 -13.60 -2.80
C GLU A 102 9.85 -12.91 -1.53
N CYS A 103 10.44 -11.74 -1.69
CA CYS A 103 11.05 -10.96 -0.62
C CYS A 103 10.50 -9.53 -0.60
N VAL A 104 10.39 -8.95 0.59
CA VAL A 104 10.23 -7.51 0.74
C VAL A 104 11.61 -6.86 0.61
N ILE A 105 11.71 -5.88 -0.28
CA ILE A 105 12.93 -5.10 -0.52
C ILE A 105 12.69 -3.69 0.00
N VAL A 106 13.63 -3.20 0.80
CA VAL A 106 13.65 -1.84 1.37
C VAL A 106 14.99 -1.21 1.00
N ALA A 107 14.98 -0.24 0.09
CA ALA A 107 16.20 0.39 -0.41
C ALA A 107 16.19 1.89 -0.16
N ASN A 108 17.15 2.42 0.60
CA ASN A 108 17.33 3.85 0.78
C ASN A 108 17.73 4.51 -0.54
N ASP A 109 17.23 5.72 -0.78
CA ASP A 109 17.65 6.57 -1.88
C ASP A 109 18.55 7.70 -1.36
N ALA A 110 19.86 7.46 -1.35
CA ALA A 110 20.83 8.47 -0.91
C ALA A 110 20.93 9.68 -1.84
N THR A 111 20.34 9.63 -3.05
CA THR A 111 20.24 10.80 -3.94
C THR A 111 19.17 11.79 -3.45
N VAL A 112 18.25 11.34 -2.60
CA VAL A 112 17.19 12.13 -1.96
C VAL A 112 17.64 12.50 -0.55
N LYS A 113 18.08 13.74 -0.35
CA LYS A 113 18.47 14.26 0.97
C LYS A 113 19.46 13.36 1.73
N GLY A 114 20.38 12.70 1.02
CA GLY A 114 21.38 11.80 1.63
C GLY A 114 20.79 10.53 2.24
N GLY A 115 19.59 10.12 1.84
CA GLY A 115 18.91 8.96 2.41
C GLY A 115 18.41 9.16 3.85
N THR A 116 18.25 10.41 4.29
CA THR A 116 17.73 10.71 5.64
C THR A 116 16.25 10.37 5.77
N TYR A 117 15.87 9.95 6.98
CA TYR A 117 14.50 9.54 7.29
C TYR A 117 13.65 10.75 7.71
N TYR A 118 12.71 11.11 6.85
CA TYR A 118 11.57 11.97 7.17
C TYR A 118 10.47 11.17 7.87
N PRO A 119 9.45 11.80 8.47
CA PRO A 119 8.35 11.06 9.11
C PRO A 119 7.68 10.02 8.20
N LEU A 120 7.44 10.36 6.92
CA LEU A 120 6.85 9.44 5.96
C LEU A 120 7.84 8.37 5.44
N THR A 121 9.14 8.62 5.49
CA THR A 121 10.16 7.59 5.24
C THR A 121 10.05 6.48 6.28
N VAL A 122 9.95 6.86 7.56
CA VAL A 122 9.74 5.91 8.67
C VAL A 122 8.44 5.15 8.47
N LYS A 123 7.33 5.85 8.24
CA LYS A 123 6.01 5.22 8.04
C LYS A 123 6.02 4.22 6.89
N LYS A 124 6.71 4.54 5.79
CA LYS A 124 6.85 3.65 4.63
C LYS A 124 7.69 2.42 4.95
N HIS A 125 8.80 2.57 5.67
CA HIS A 125 9.63 1.46 6.14
C HIS A 125 8.83 0.54 7.06
N LEU A 126 8.11 1.10 8.05
CA LEU A 126 7.26 0.32 8.96
C LEU A 126 6.16 -0.44 8.20
N ARG A 127 5.55 0.18 7.17
CA ARG A 127 4.56 -0.52 6.33
C ARG A 127 5.18 -1.68 5.56
N ALA A 128 6.38 -1.54 5.04
CA ALA A 128 7.10 -2.63 4.38
C ALA A 128 7.36 -3.79 5.35
N GLN A 129 7.77 -3.51 6.57
CA GLN A 129 7.97 -4.53 7.61
C GLN A 129 6.64 -5.17 8.07
N GLU A 130 5.56 -4.41 8.15
CA GLU A 130 4.22 -4.95 8.43
C GLU A 130 3.79 -5.94 7.33
N ILE A 131 3.96 -5.56 6.06
CA ILE A 131 3.69 -6.45 4.92
C ILE A 131 4.56 -7.71 4.99
N ALA A 132 5.84 -7.59 5.30
CA ALA A 132 6.73 -8.73 5.46
C ALA A 132 6.26 -9.68 6.57
N ARG A 133 5.88 -9.14 7.71
CA ARG A 133 5.38 -9.91 8.86
C ARG A 133 4.07 -10.62 8.54
N GLU A 134 3.09 -9.91 8.02
CA GLU A 134 1.76 -10.45 7.74
C GLU A 134 1.78 -11.53 6.65
N ASN A 135 2.72 -11.42 5.70
CA ASN A 135 2.84 -12.31 4.58
C ASN A 135 4.02 -13.29 4.69
N ASN A 136 4.72 -13.32 5.83
CA ASN A 136 5.85 -14.22 6.09
C ASN A 136 6.93 -14.12 4.99
N LEU A 137 7.34 -12.90 4.64
CA LEU A 137 8.32 -12.63 3.59
C LEU A 137 9.68 -12.22 4.16
N PRO A 138 10.80 -12.78 3.70
CA PRO A 138 12.13 -12.28 4.04
C PRO A 138 12.27 -10.79 3.72
N CYS A 139 12.97 -10.03 4.56
CA CYS A 139 13.30 -8.64 4.35
C CYS A 139 14.74 -8.47 3.88
N LEU A 140 14.91 -7.73 2.78
CA LEU A 140 16.22 -7.29 2.30
C LEU A 140 16.33 -5.77 2.39
N TYR A 141 17.28 -5.29 3.18
CA TYR A 141 17.56 -3.88 3.40
C TYR A 141 18.81 -3.48 2.61
N LEU A 142 18.68 -2.62 1.61
CA LEU A 142 19.78 -2.01 0.88
C LEU A 142 20.04 -0.64 1.52
N VAL A 143 21.01 -0.60 2.44
CA VAL A 143 21.20 0.53 3.35
C VAL A 143 22.17 1.56 2.77
N ASP A 144 21.71 2.80 2.66
CA ASP A 144 22.51 3.96 2.27
C ASP A 144 21.82 5.22 2.84
N SER A 145 21.97 5.45 4.17
CA SER A 145 21.18 6.41 4.92
C SER A 145 22.02 7.28 5.86
N GLY A 146 21.74 8.57 5.84
CA GLY A 146 22.27 9.54 6.80
C GLY A 146 21.60 9.54 8.19
N GLY A 147 20.65 8.63 8.46
CA GLY A 147 19.91 8.57 9.72
C GLY A 147 18.66 9.46 9.74
N ALA A 148 18.22 9.89 10.93
CA ALA A 148 17.03 10.72 11.09
C ALA A 148 17.22 12.13 10.55
N PHE A 149 16.17 12.69 9.93
CA PHE A 149 16.15 14.09 9.52
C PHE A 149 16.00 15.00 10.74
N LEU A 150 17.10 15.53 11.24
CA LEU A 150 17.20 16.25 12.52
C LEU A 150 16.22 17.44 12.65
N PRO A 151 15.91 18.24 11.60
CA PRO A 151 14.93 19.33 11.74
C PRO A 151 13.52 18.88 12.10
N LEU A 152 13.18 17.60 11.90
CA LEU A 152 11.89 17.00 12.25
C LEU A 152 12.06 15.84 13.24
N GLN A 153 13.09 15.87 14.09
CA GLN A 153 13.42 14.78 15.00
C GLN A 153 12.28 14.42 15.98
N ASP A 154 11.51 15.40 16.40
CA ASP A 154 10.33 15.25 17.25
C ASP A 154 9.21 14.40 16.60
N GLN A 155 9.14 14.41 15.26
CA GLN A 155 8.20 13.63 14.46
C GLN A 155 8.78 12.32 13.91
N VAL A 156 10.05 12.02 14.20
CA VAL A 156 10.76 10.83 13.69
C VAL A 156 11.13 9.88 14.82
N PHE A 157 11.53 10.40 16.00
CA PHE A 157 12.20 9.62 17.02
C PHE A 157 11.30 9.16 18.19
N PRO A 158 10.53 10.04 18.91
CA PRO A 158 10.08 9.71 20.27
C PRO A 158 8.84 8.83 20.32
N ASP A 159 8.01 8.80 19.28
CA ASP A 159 6.73 8.09 19.31
C ASP A 159 6.89 6.59 19.07
N ARG A 160 5.89 5.81 19.51
CA ARG A 160 5.83 4.35 19.43
C ARG A 160 6.03 3.81 18.02
N ASP A 161 5.29 4.34 17.03
CA ASP A 161 5.28 3.84 15.66
C ASP A 161 6.16 4.72 14.75
N HIS A 162 7.39 4.97 15.22
CA HIS A 162 8.42 5.74 14.54
C HIS A 162 9.77 5.00 14.46
N PHE A 163 10.87 5.73 14.42
CA PHE A 163 12.18 5.19 14.06
C PHE A 163 12.60 3.97 14.89
N GLY A 164 12.40 4.01 16.22
CA GLY A 164 12.71 2.88 17.10
C GLY A 164 11.90 1.62 16.81
N ARG A 165 10.70 1.78 16.24
CA ARG A 165 9.84 0.64 15.88
C ARG A 165 10.42 -0.20 14.75
N ILE A 166 11.23 0.38 13.87
CA ILE A 166 11.93 -0.34 12.81
C ILE A 166 12.76 -1.48 13.42
N PHE A 167 13.53 -1.17 14.44
CA PHE A 167 14.45 -2.14 15.10
C PHE A 167 13.69 -3.16 15.94
N TYR A 168 12.67 -2.72 16.67
CA TYR A 168 11.76 -3.63 17.36
C TYR A 168 11.12 -4.64 16.40
N ASN A 169 10.63 -4.17 15.26
CA ASN A 169 10.05 -5.05 14.25
C ASN A 169 11.07 -6.02 13.68
N GLN A 170 12.29 -5.57 13.42
CA GLN A 170 13.36 -6.39 12.89
C GLN A 170 13.69 -7.55 13.84
N ALA A 171 13.91 -7.25 15.14
CA ALA A 171 14.17 -8.25 16.15
C ALA A 171 13.03 -9.25 16.32
N THR A 172 11.80 -8.76 16.38
CA THR A 172 10.62 -9.63 16.58
C THR A 172 10.26 -10.46 15.34
N MET A 173 10.52 -9.96 14.14
CA MET A 173 10.38 -10.74 12.91
C MET A 173 11.43 -11.83 12.80
N SER A 174 12.69 -11.54 13.10
CA SER A 174 13.75 -12.54 13.19
C SER A 174 13.37 -13.65 14.17
N ALA A 175 12.93 -13.29 15.39
CA ALA A 175 12.45 -14.25 16.39
C ALA A 175 11.26 -15.08 15.91
N ALA A 176 10.44 -14.57 15.00
CA ALA A 176 9.33 -15.29 14.35
C ALA A 176 9.76 -16.13 13.13
N GLY A 177 11.06 -16.22 12.83
CA GLY A 177 11.61 -16.96 11.70
C GLY A 177 11.44 -16.26 10.35
N ILE A 178 11.23 -14.94 10.33
CA ILE A 178 11.19 -14.13 9.13
C ILE A 178 12.59 -13.54 8.90
N PRO A 179 13.34 -14.00 7.90
CA PRO A 179 14.74 -13.61 7.71
C PRO A 179 14.91 -12.11 7.47
N GLN A 180 15.94 -11.55 8.08
CA GLN A 180 16.34 -10.15 8.01
C GLN A 180 17.77 -10.07 7.45
N ILE A 181 17.92 -9.52 6.24
CA ILE A 181 19.21 -9.47 5.54
C ILE A 181 19.49 -8.01 5.19
N ALA A 182 20.68 -7.50 5.54
CA ALA A 182 21.08 -6.13 5.22
C ALA A 182 22.34 -6.10 4.36
N ALA A 183 22.35 -5.22 3.36
CA ALA A 183 23.54 -4.86 2.60
C ALA A 183 23.83 -3.36 2.79
N VAL A 184 24.96 -3.05 3.43
CA VAL A 184 25.41 -1.69 3.68
C VAL A 184 26.23 -1.22 2.48
N MET A 185 25.57 -0.42 1.65
CA MET A 185 26.08 0.05 0.35
C MET A 185 26.41 1.55 0.37
N GLY A 186 26.45 2.12 1.56
CA GLY A 186 26.77 3.50 1.80
C GLY A 186 26.78 3.84 3.29
N SER A 187 26.47 5.09 3.61
CA SER A 187 26.43 5.53 5.01
C SER A 187 25.34 4.80 5.79
N CYS A 188 25.68 4.43 7.03
CA CYS A 188 24.73 3.85 7.98
C CYS A 188 25.06 4.42 9.37
N THR A 189 24.42 5.55 9.70
CA THR A 189 24.82 6.39 10.84
C THR A 189 23.74 6.44 11.92
N ALA A 190 24.17 6.58 13.15
CA ALA A 190 23.35 6.73 14.35
C ALA A 190 22.38 5.55 14.54
N GLY A 191 21.10 5.80 14.78
CA GLY A 191 20.09 4.75 14.91
C GLY A 191 20.03 3.81 13.71
N GLY A 192 20.31 4.31 12.49
CA GLY A 192 20.37 3.48 11.28
C GLY A 192 21.39 2.34 11.35
N ALA A 193 22.44 2.47 12.15
CA ALA A 193 23.46 1.45 12.35
C ALA A 193 22.88 0.12 12.92
N TYR A 194 21.73 0.19 13.57
CA TYR A 194 21.05 -1.01 14.06
C TYR A 194 20.39 -1.84 12.95
N VAL A 195 20.10 -1.29 11.78
CA VAL A 195 19.52 -2.08 10.68
C VAL A 195 20.44 -3.25 10.29
N PRO A 196 21.73 -3.05 9.94
CA PRO A 196 22.63 -4.16 9.68
C PRO A 196 23.01 -4.94 10.96
N ALA A 197 23.20 -4.26 12.08
CA ALA A 197 23.65 -4.90 13.32
C ALA A 197 22.60 -5.84 13.96
N MET A 198 21.32 -5.68 13.60
CA MET A 198 20.21 -6.52 14.07
C MET A 198 19.64 -7.42 12.95
N SER A 199 20.26 -7.45 11.79
CA SER A 199 19.92 -8.40 10.74
C SER A 199 20.49 -9.78 11.05
N ASP A 200 19.86 -10.85 10.55
CA ASP A 200 20.33 -12.21 10.72
C ASP A 200 21.65 -12.43 9.97
N GLU A 201 21.80 -11.80 8.81
CA GLU A 201 23.04 -11.70 8.05
C GLU A 201 23.22 -10.29 7.48
N SER A 202 24.47 -9.81 7.52
CA SER A 202 24.81 -8.47 7.03
C SER A 202 26.03 -8.47 6.11
N ILE A 203 25.93 -7.61 5.09
CA ILE A 203 26.94 -7.44 4.04
C ILE A 203 27.41 -5.99 4.10
N ILE A 204 28.70 -5.73 3.87
CA ILE A 204 29.23 -4.37 3.75
C ILE A 204 30.08 -4.22 2.50
N VAL A 205 29.91 -3.11 1.77
CA VAL A 205 30.69 -2.79 0.58
C VAL A 205 31.95 -2.03 0.95
N LYS A 206 33.10 -2.55 0.56
CA LYS A 206 34.42 -1.94 0.75
C LYS A 206 34.48 -0.51 0.22
N GLY A 207 35.04 0.41 1.03
CA GLY A 207 35.29 1.80 0.65
C GLY A 207 34.03 2.64 0.38
N GLN A 208 32.84 2.07 0.60
CA GLN A 208 31.55 2.74 0.43
C GLN A 208 30.65 2.59 1.66
N GLY A 209 30.53 1.38 2.18
CA GLY A 209 29.73 1.07 3.36
C GLY A 209 30.41 1.52 4.64
N THR A 210 29.70 2.21 5.51
CA THR A 210 30.17 2.56 6.84
C THR A 210 29.06 2.38 7.87
N ILE A 211 29.40 1.83 9.03
CA ILE A 211 28.47 1.63 10.15
C ILE A 211 29.10 2.25 11.40
N PHE A 212 28.43 3.23 12.01
CA PHE A 212 28.85 3.78 13.29
C PHE A 212 27.68 4.49 14.01
N LEU A 213 27.68 4.40 15.35
CA LEU A 213 26.67 5.11 16.17
C LEU A 213 26.90 6.62 16.17
N GLY A 214 28.17 7.04 16.11
CA GLY A 214 28.58 8.44 15.98
C GLY A 214 29.60 8.59 14.88
N GLY A 215 29.32 9.42 13.88
CA GLY A 215 30.28 9.67 12.80
C GLY A 215 31.51 10.47 13.22
N PRO A 216 32.54 10.58 12.36
CA PRO A 216 33.80 11.25 12.70
C PRO A 216 33.66 12.64 13.32
N PRO A 217 32.71 13.53 12.87
CA PRO A 217 32.53 14.82 13.52
C PRO A 217 32.06 14.73 14.96
N LEU A 218 31.20 13.75 15.29
CA LEU A 218 30.73 13.52 16.66
C LEU A 218 31.84 12.94 17.53
N VAL A 219 32.61 11.99 17.01
CA VAL A 219 33.77 11.41 17.71
C VAL A 219 34.78 12.51 18.06
N LYS A 220 35.13 13.37 17.07
CA LYS A 220 36.03 14.49 17.31
C LYS A 220 35.49 15.46 18.38
N ALA A 221 34.21 15.78 18.34
CA ALA A 221 33.59 16.67 19.32
C ALA A 221 33.53 16.05 20.73
N ALA A 222 33.32 14.74 20.85
CA ALA A 222 33.16 14.05 22.13
C ALA A 222 34.49 13.64 22.79
N THR A 223 35.48 13.22 22.00
CA THR A 223 36.74 12.62 22.50
C THR A 223 37.98 13.36 22.06
N GLY A 224 37.88 14.26 21.07
CA GLY A 224 39.04 14.91 20.45
C GLY A 224 39.79 14.05 19.42
N GLU A 225 39.34 12.81 19.19
CA GLU A 225 39.96 11.89 18.24
C GLU A 225 39.65 12.31 16.79
N GLU A 226 40.67 12.35 15.95
CA GLU A 226 40.55 12.53 14.51
C GLU A 226 40.67 11.18 13.80
N VAL A 227 39.58 10.71 13.22
CA VAL A 227 39.50 9.40 12.57
C VAL A 227 38.74 9.53 11.27
N SER A 228 39.15 8.79 10.23
CA SER A 228 38.40 8.71 8.97
C SER A 228 37.14 7.84 9.13
N ALA A 229 36.15 8.03 8.25
CA ALA A 229 34.95 7.20 8.27
C ALA A 229 35.27 5.70 8.03
N GLU A 230 36.23 5.40 7.16
CA GLU A 230 36.67 4.04 6.87
C GLU A 230 37.37 3.39 8.06
N ASP A 231 38.26 4.14 8.75
CA ASP A 231 38.99 3.62 9.94
C ASP A 231 38.08 3.53 11.16
N LEU A 232 37.01 4.35 11.24
CA LEU A 232 36.06 4.30 12.34
C LEU A 232 35.06 3.16 12.20
N GLY A 233 34.54 2.91 11.00
CA GLY A 233 33.47 1.94 10.82
C GLY A 233 33.28 1.49 9.38
N GLY A 234 34.36 1.36 8.63
CA GLY A 234 34.35 0.81 7.27
C GLY A 234 34.35 -0.71 7.22
N ALA A 235 34.43 -1.25 6.03
CA ALA A 235 34.28 -2.69 5.78
C ALA A 235 35.38 -3.52 6.46
N ASP A 236 36.63 -3.07 6.44
CA ASP A 236 37.73 -3.79 7.07
C ASP A 236 37.58 -3.84 8.60
N VAL A 237 37.08 -2.76 9.21
CA VAL A 237 36.81 -2.73 10.66
C VAL A 237 35.72 -3.73 11.01
N HIS A 238 34.58 -3.69 10.31
CA HIS A 238 33.40 -4.46 10.70
C HIS A 238 33.45 -5.93 10.29
N SER A 239 34.12 -6.27 9.19
CA SER A 239 34.23 -7.67 8.77
C SER A 239 35.46 -8.40 9.36
N ARG A 240 36.51 -7.67 9.86
CA ARG A 240 37.74 -8.29 10.33
C ARG A 240 38.01 -8.11 11.82
N ILE A 241 37.53 -7.01 12.42
CA ILE A 241 37.88 -6.63 13.80
C ILE A 241 36.67 -6.75 14.72
N SER A 242 35.60 -6.01 14.42
CA SER A 242 34.41 -5.94 15.29
C SER A 242 33.42 -7.09 15.11
N GLY A 243 33.40 -7.72 13.93
CA GLY A 243 32.46 -8.78 13.61
C GLY A 243 31.01 -8.30 13.47
N VAL A 244 30.78 -7.02 13.23
CA VAL A 244 29.42 -6.48 13.01
C VAL A 244 28.84 -6.95 11.67
N THR A 245 29.67 -7.20 10.66
CA THR A 245 29.23 -7.69 9.35
C THR A 245 29.83 -9.05 9.04
N ASP A 246 29.01 -9.90 8.39
CA ASP A 246 29.34 -11.30 8.09
C ASP A 246 30.03 -11.45 6.74
N HIS A 247 29.70 -10.56 5.79
CA HIS A 247 30.15 -10.65 4.41
C HIS A 247 30.79 -9.35 3.93
N TYR A 248 31.94 -9.48 3.29
CA TYR A 248 32.73 -8.40 2.72
C TYR A 248 32.54 -8.36 1.19
N ALA A 249 31.92 -7.32 0.67
CA ALA A 249 31.69 -7.12 -0.76
C ALA A 249 32.69 -6.12 -1.37
N GLN A 250 33.13 -6.36 -2.60
CA GLN A 250 34.06 -5.48 -3.29
C GLN A 250 33.38 -4.22 -3.86
N ASP A 251 32.13 -4.35 -4.30
CA ASP A 251 31.29 -3.32 -4.88
C ASP A 251 29.80 -3.65 -4.72
N ASP A 252 28.93 -2.79 -5.25
CA ASP A 252 27.48 -2.96 -5.22
C ASP A 252 27.03 -4.27 -5.89
N HIS A 253 27.61 -4.63 -7.05
CA HIS A 253 27.26 -5.87 -7.75
C HIS A 253 27.59 -7.10 -6.94
N HIS A 254 28.77 -7.11 -6.31
CA HIS A 254 29.18 -8.23 -5.44
C HIS A 254 28.29 -8.33 -4.20
N ALA A 255 27.88 -7.19 -3.59
CA ALA A 255 26.95 -7.19 -2.46
C ALA A 255 25.59 -7.79 -2.84
N LEU A 256 25.06 -7.43 -4.00
CA LEU A 256 23.81 -7.99 -4.51
C LEU A 256 23.92 -9.49 -4.82
N ALA A 257 25.04 -9.95 -5.37
CA ALA A 257 25.30 -11.37 -5.60
C ALA A 257 25.36 -12.17 -4.28
N ILE A 258 26.00 -11.62 -3.25
CA ILE A 258 26.02 -12.22 -1.91
C ILE A 258 24.61 -12.28 -1.33
N ALA A 259 23.83 -11.19 -1.39
CA ALA A 259 22.45 -11.16 -0.90
C ALA A 259 21.57 -12.22 -1.59
N ARG A 260 21.69 -12.36 -2.91
CA ARG A 260 20.99 -13.40 -3.68
C ARG A 260 21.36 -14.80 -3.24
N ARG A 261 22.65 -15.06 -2.95
CA ARG A 261 23.12 -16.36 -2.44
C ARG A 261 22.50 -16.64 -1.05
N ILE A 262 22.56 -15.68 -0.13
CA ILE A 262 21.95 -15.83 1.20
C ILE A 262 20.47 -16.19 1.08
N VAL A 263 19.71 -15.50 0.21
CA VAL A 263 18.29 -15.81 0.00
C VAL A 263 18.11 -17.22 -0.56
N GLY A 264 18.98 -17.66 -1.47
CA GLY A 264 18.95 -19.03 -2.02
C GLY A 264 19.15 -20.11 -0.97
N ASP A 265 19.92 -19.79 0.08
CA ASP A 265 20.28 -20.72 1.17
C ASP A 265 19.27 -20.73 2.33
N LEU A 266 18.19 -19.93 2.28
CA LEU A 266 17.19 -19.82 3.37
C LEU A 266 16.38 -21.10 3.62
N ASN A 267 16.44 -22.10 2.74
CA ASN A 267 15.69 -23.36 2.84
C ASN A 267 14.18 -23.15 3.07
N ARG A 268 13.59 -22.20 2.38
CA ARG A 268 12.16 -21.86 2.48
C ARG A 268 11.41 -22.43 1.28
N VAL A 269 10.25 -23.03 1.54
CA VAL A 269 9.36 -23.56 0.50
C VAL A 269 7.97 -22.97 0.68
N LYS A 270 7.49 -22.27 -0.33
CA LYS A 270 6.11 -21.77 -0.38
C LYS A 270 5.17 -22.94 -0.64
N ARG A 271 4.23 -23.18 0.28
CA ARG A 271 3.22 -24.23 0.17
C ARG A 271 1.84 -23.65 0.47
N PRO A 272 1.17 -23.04 -0.53
CA PRO A 272 -0.17 -22.52 -0.32
C PRO A 272 -1.14 -23.67 -0.03
N ALA A 273 -1.94 -23.52 1.03
CA ALA A 273 -2.98 -24.48 1.41
C ALA A 273 -4.28 -24.24 0.61
N LEU A 274 -4.17 -24.03 -0.70
CA LEU A 274 -5.28 -23.73 -1.60
C LEU A 274 -5.22 -24.63 -2.83
N ALA A 275 -6.39 -25.00 -3.35
CA ALA A 275 -6.52 -25.69 -4.62
C ALA A 275 -6.29 -24.68 -5.76
N LEU A 276 -5.07 -24.60 -6.22
CA LEU A 276 -4.70 -23.76 -7.37
C LEU A 276 -5.11 -24.45 -8.68
N ARG A 277 -5.44 -23.66 -9.70
CA ARG A 277 -5.67 -24.12 -11.08
C ARG A 277 -4.80 -23.36 -12.07
N ASP A 278 -4.74 -23.82 -13.31
CA ASP A 278 -4.08 -23.06 -14.36
C ASP A 278 -4.82 -21.73 -14.59
N PRO A 279 -4.10 -20.60 -14.68
CA PRO A 279 -4.72 -19.31 -14.92
C PRO A 279 -5.32 -19.21 -16.33
N ALA A 280 -6.43 -18.50 -16.45
CA ALA A 280 -7.05 -18.20 -17.74
C ALA A 280 -7.23 -16.69 -17.90
N GLU A 281 -7.01 -16.18 -19.11
CA GLU A 281 -7.26 -14.76 -19.37
C GLU A 281 -8.76 -14.44 -19.30
N PRO A 282 -9.14 -13.23 -18.82
CA PRO A 282 -10.50 -12.74 -18.94
C PRO A 282 -10.95 -12.68 -20.39
N LEU A 283 -12.24 -12.85 -20.65
CA LEU A 283 -12.81 -12.78 -22.01
C LEU A 283 -12.86 -11.35 -22.57
N TYR A 284 -12.79 -10.35 -21.70
CA TYR A 284 -12.91 -8.94 -22.06
C TYR A 284 -11.63 -8.18 -21.75
N PRO A 285 -11.25 -7.20 -22.59
CA PRO A 285 -10.00 -6.48 -22.42
C PRO A 285 -10.00 -5.61 -21.14
N ALA A 286 -8.89 -5.62 -20.42
CA ALA A 286 -8.73 -4.82 -19.18
C ALA A 286 -8.88 -3.31 -19.44
N THR A 287 -8.54 -2.83 -20.63
CA THR A 287 -8.67 -1.41 -21.01
C THR A 287 -10.11 -0.91 -21.04
N ASP A 288 -11.11 -1.81 -21.16
CA ASP A 288 -12.53 -1.43 -21.06
C ASP A 288 -12.86 -0.81 -19.70
N LEU A 289 -12.09 -1.12 -18.65
CA LEU A 289 -12.27 -0.55 -17.32
C LEU A 289 -12.26 0.99 -17.33
N TYR A 290 -11.53 1.60 -18.26
CA TYR A 290 -11.50 3.06 -18.40
C TYR A 290 -12.86 3.63 -18.79
N GLY A 291 -13.55 2.99 -19.73
CA GLY A 291 -14.86 3.44 -20.21
C GLY A 291 -16.02 3.00 -19.32
N ILE A 292 -15.85 1.90 -18.57
CA ILE A 292 -16.88 1.39 -17.66
C ILE A 292 -17.02 2.29 -16.43
N VAL A 293 -15.91 2.63 -15.78
CA VAL A 293 -15.94 3.34 -14.50
C VAL A 293 -15.85 4.86 -14.69
N GLY A 294 -14.91 5.33 -15.51
CA GLY A 294 -14.69 6.76 -15.70
C GLY A 294 -14.22 7.48 -14.44
N THR A 295 -14.29 8.80 -14.42
CA THR A 295 -13.84 9.65 -13.31
C THR A 295 -14.98 10.33 -12.54
N ASP A 296 -16.20 10.34 -13.05
CA ASP A 296 -17.37 10.90 -12.37
C ASP A 296 -18.05 9.84 -11.48
N LEU A 297 -17.80 9.93 -10.18
CA LEU A 297 -18.33 8.98 -9.18
C LEU A 297 -19.87 8.98 -9.04
N ARG A 298 -20.57 9.94 -9.64
CA ARG A 298 -22.04 10.00 -9.64
C ARG A 298 -22.66 9.11 -10.70
N LYS A 299 -21.87 8.70 -11.70
CA LYS A 299 -22.32 7.80 -12.77
C LYS A 299 -22.31 6.35 -12.27
N PRO A 300 -23.46 5.67 -12.21
CA PRO A 300 -23.49 4.28 -11.79
C PRO A 300 -22.97 3.36 -12.91
N PHE A 301 -22.39 2.25 -12.50
CA PHE A 301 -22.03 1.12 -13.36
C PHE A 301 -22.29 -0.20 -12.63
N ASP A 302 -22.49 -1.28 -13.37
CA ASP A 302 -22.58 -2.62 -12.77
C ASP A 302 -21.17 -3.14 -12.47
N VAL A 303 -20.90 -3.41 -11.20
CA VAL A 303 -19.59 -3.89 -10.77
C VAL A 303 -19.21 -5.26 -11.34
N ARG A 304 -20.19 -6.02 -11.83
CA ARG A 304 -19.93 -7.30 -12.53
C ARG A 304 -19.12 -7.10 -13.81
N GLU A 305 -19.25 -5.93 -14.46
CA GLU A 305 -18.42 -5.55 -15.60
C GLU A 305 -16.94 -5.39 -15.21
N VAL A 306 -16.67 -4.88 -14.01
CA VAL A 306 -15.30 -4.81 -13.46
C VAL A 306 -14.81 -6.22 -13.14
N ILE A 307 -15.60 -7.03 -12.43
CA ILE A 307 -15.26 -8.41 -12.08
C ILE A 307 -14.91 -9.22 -13.33
N ALA A 308 -15.71 -9.11 -14.40
CA ALA A 308 -15.51 -9.84 -15.65
C ALA A 308 -14.14 -9.56 -16.33
N ARG A 309 -13.50 -8.41 -16.03
CA ARG A 309 -12.19 -8.02 -16.56
C ARG A 309 -11.03 -8.31 -15.62
N LEU A 310 -11.33 -8.83 -14.43
CA LEU A 310 -10.32 -9.17 -13.44
C LEU A 310 -10.12 -10.68 -13.30
N VAL A 311 -11.21 -11.47 -13.36
CA VAL A 311 -11.21 -12.88 -12.99
C VAL A 311 -10.94 -13.80 -14.18
N ASP A 312 -10.38 -14.97 -13.89
CA ASP A 312 -10.04 -16.00 -14.86
C ASP A 312 -11.26 -16.43 -15.67
N GLY A 313 -11.14 -16.41 -17.01
CA GLY A 313 -12.21 -16.79 -17.93
C GLY A 313 -13.50 -15.96 -17.80
N SER A 314 -13.46 -14.83 -17.11
CA SER A 314 -14.65 -14.06 -16.71
C SER A 314 -15.69 -14.90 -15.95
N GLU A 315 -15.24 -15.96 -15.28
CA GLU A 315 -16.06 -16.88 -14.50
C GLU A 315 -16.33 -16.35 -13.09
N PHE A 316 -17.60 -16.31 -12.71
CA PHE A 316 -18.02 -15.82 -11.40
C PHE A 316 -19.24 -16.56 -10.88
N ASP A 317 -19.14 -17.19 -9.70
CA ASP A 317 -20.23 -17.87 -9.03
C ASP A 317 -20.86 -16.95 -7.98
N GLU A 318 -21.91 -16.22 -8.41
CA GLU A 318 -22.52 -15.19 -7.59
C GLU A 318 -23.38 -15.76 -6.46
N PHE A 319 -23.03 -15.40 -5.23
CA PHE A 319 -23.73 -15.79 -4.01
C PHE A 319 -24.92 -14.85 -3.74
N LYS A 320 -26.11 -15.42 -3.52
CA LYS A 320 -27.36 -14.69 -3.22
C LYS A 320 -27.63 -13.55 -4.22
N ALA A 321 -27.57 -13.85 -5.52
CA ALA A 321 -27.74 -12.87 -6.58
C ALA A 321 -29.04 -12.06 -6.50
N LEU A 322 -30.11 -12.62 -5.94
CA LEU A 322 -31.44 -12.01 -5.83
C LEU A 322 -31.67 -11.27 -4.48
N TYR A 323 -30.73 -11.34 -3.54
CA TYR A 323 -30.84 -10.72 -2.22
C TYR A 323 -29.71 -9.73 -1.97
N GLY A 324 -30.02 -8.55 -1.41
CA GLY A 324 -29.04 -7.52 -1.14
C GLY A 324 -28.25 -7.12 -2.41
N THR A 325 -28.94 -6.81 -3.47
CA THR A 325 -28.40 -6.64 -4.84
C THR A 325 -27.43 -5.48 -5.01
N THR A 326 -27.37 -4.57 -4.03
CA THR A 326 -26.40 -3.45 -3.99
C THR A 326 -25.02 -3.86 -3.47
N LEU A 327 -24.86 -5.14 -3.07
CA LEU A 327 -23.58 -5.77 -2.79
C LEU A 327 -23.49 -7.07 -3.59
N VAL A 328 -22.50 -7.19 -4.44
CA VAL A 328 -22.22 -8.39 -5.23
C VAL A 328 -21.16 -9.20 -4.49
N CYS A 329 -21.50 -10.46 -4.18
CA CYS A 329 -20.59 -11.39 -3.53
C CYS A 329 -20.51 -12.67 -4.37
N GLY A 330 -19.34 -13.27 -4.50
CA GLY A 330 -19.21 -14.53 -5.23
C GLY A 330 -17.78 -15.06 -5.27
N PHE A 331 -17.66 -16.31 -5.72
CA PHE A 331 -16.39 -17.01 -5.87
C PHE A 331 -15.86 -16.88 -7.31
N ALA A 332 -14.56 -16.75 -7.43
CA ALA A 332 -13.84 -16.67 -8.69
C ALA A 332 -12.43 -17.22 -8.55
N HIS A 333 -11.67 -17.15 -9.63
CA HIS A 333 -10.22 -17.34 -9.59
C HIS A 333 -9.52 -16.13 -10.18
N LEU A 334 -8.37 -15.80 -9.62
CA LEU A 334 -7.49 -14.74 -10.10
C LEU A 334 -6.08 -15.32 -10.25
N TRP A 335 -5.60 -15.44 -11.49
CA TRP A 335 -4.35 -16.14 -11.80
C TRP A 335 -4.30 -17.55 -11.20
N GLY A 336 -5.39 -18.29 -11.32
CA GLY A 336 -5.52 -19.64 -10.80
C GLY A 336 -5.75 -19.74 -9.29
N ILE A 337 -5.67 -18.64 -8.56
CA ILE A 337 -5.87 -18.59 -7.11
C ILE A 337 -7.36 -18.38 -6.81
N PRO A 338 -8.01 -19.26 -6.00
CA PRO A 338 -9.40 -19.05 -5.61
C PRO A 338 -9.54 -17.79 -4.75
N VAL A 339 -10.57 -17.01 -5.00
CA VAL A 339 -10.85 -15.76 -4.32
C VAL A 339 -12.35 -15.55 -4.11
N GLY A 340 -12.73 -15.05 -2.93
CA GLY A 340 -14.08 -14.54 -2.66
C GLY A 340 -14.09 -13.03 -2.91
N ILE A 341 -15.00 -12.58 -3.77
CA ILE A 341 -15.13 -11.15 -4.13
C ILE A 341 -16.32 -10.57 -3.38
N VAL A 342 -16.12 -9.40 -2.76
CA VAL A 342 -17.14 -8.55 -2.14
C VAL A 342 -17.07 -7.18 -2.81
N ALA A 343 -18.10 -6.82 -3.58
CA ALA A 343 -18.05 -5.65 -4.45
C ALA A 343 -19.29 -4.77 -4.27
N ASN A 344 -19.09 -3.46 -4.13
CA ASN A 344 -20.20 -2.51 -4.07
C ASN A 344 -20.87 -2.36 -5.44
N ASN A 345 -22.20 -2.40 -5.44
CA ASN A 345 -23.06 -2.12 -6.61
C ASN A 345 -24.14 -1.09 -6.26
N GLY A 346 -23.83 -0.16 -5.37
CA GLY A 346 -24.71 0.87 -4.86
C GLY A 346 -24.59 1.10 -3.34
N ILE A 347 -25.61 1.71 -2.77
CA ILE A 347 -25.72 2.01 -1.34
C ILE A 347 -25.87 0.71 -0.53
N LEU A 348 -25.23 0.62 0.64
CA LEU A 348 -25.39 -0.51 1.52
C LEU A 348 -26.67 -0.40 2.37
N PHE A 349 -27.53 -1.42 2.24
CA PHE A 349 -28.72 -1.64 3.05
C PHE A 349 -28.46 -2.76 4.07
N SER A 350 -29.43 -2.98 5.00
CA SER A 350 -29.35 -4.08 5.98
C SER A 350 -29.16 -5.43 5.32
N GLU A 351 -29.93 -5.75 4.29
CA GLU A 351 -29.82 -7.01 3.54
C GLU A 351 -28.48 -7.17 2.83
N SER A 352 -27.90 -6.07 2.31
CA SER A 352 -26.57 -6.10 1.71
C SER A 352 -25.49 -6.38 2.76
N ALA A 353 -25.59 -5.76 3.93
CA ALA A 353 -24.66 -6.00 5.03
C ALA A 353 -24.75 -7.44 5.57
N LEU A 354 -25.96 -7.99 5.72
CA LEU A 354 -26.19 -9.38 6.13
C LEU A 354 -25.64 -10.38 5.11
N LYS A 355 -25.86 -10.12 3.82
CA LYS A 355 -25.27 -10.92 2.72
C LYS A 355 -23.75 -10.92 2.78
N GLY A 356 -23.15 -9.74 2.94
CA GLY A 356 -21.71 -9.56 3.01
C GLY A 356 -21.10 -10.28 4.21
N ALA A 357 -21.70 -10.15 5.40
CA ALA A 357 -21.27 -10.85 6.61
C ALA A 357 -21.26 -12.38 6.41
N HIS A 358 -22.38 -12.93 5.94
CA HIS A 358 -22.49 -14.35 5.66
C HIS A 358 -21.46 -14.84 4.64
N PHE A 359 -21.22 -14.07 3.58
CA PHE A 359 -20.24 -14.44 2.55
C PHE A 359 -18.81 -14.41 3.08
N VAL A 360 -18.45 -13.43 3.90
CA VAL A 360 -17.14 -13.36 4.58
C VAL A 360 -16.93 -14.58 5.47
N GLU A 361 -17.97 -14.99 6.25
CA GLU A 361 -17.91 -16.18 7.08
C GLU A 361 -17.67 -17.45 6.24
N LEU A 362 -18.34 -17.59 5.10
CA LEU A 362 -18.12 -18.72 4.18
C LEU A 362 -16.68 -18.76 3.64
N CYS A 363 -16.13 -17.60 3.26
CA CYS A 363 -14.74 -17.52 2.81
C CYS A 363 -13.77 -17.90 3.91
N CYS A 364 -14.00 -17.43 5.14
CA CYS A 364 -13.19 -17.78 6.30
C CYS A 364 -13.24 -19.28 6.61
N GLN A 365 -14.43 -19.89 6.57
CA GLN A 365 -14.59 -21.33 6.79
C GLN A 365 -13.83 -22.18 5.75
N ARG A 366 -13.79 -21.69 4.50
CA ARG A 366 -13.15 -22.38 3.37
C ARG A 366 -11.68 -22.02 3.20
N GLY A 367 -11.14 -21.10 4.00
CA GLY A 367 -9.77 -20.60 3.87
C GLY A 367 -9.50 -19.84 2.56
N ILE A 368 -10.54 -19.24 1.96
CA ILE A 368 -10.46 -18.53 0.67
C ILE A 368 -10.14 -17.06 0.92
N PRO A 369 -9.07 -16.49 0.29
CA PRO A 369 -8.77 -15.07 0.35
C PRO A 369 -9.93 -14.19 -0.13
N LEU A 370 -10.05 -12.99 0.44
CA LEU A 370 -11.08 -12.01 0.11
C LEU A 370 -10.53 -10.86 -0.71
N LEU A 371 -11.25 -10.49 -1.77
CA LEU A 371 -11.01 -9.27 -2.55
C LEU A 371 -12.22 -8.34 -2.41
N PHE A 372 -11.97 -7.15 -1.87
CA PHE A 372 -12.95 -6.09 -1.74
C PHE A 372 -12.79 -5.08 -2.87
N LEU A 373 -13.84 -4.89 -3.68
CA LEU A 373 -13.92 -3.85 -4.69
C LEU A 373 -14.79 -2.71 -4.13
N GLN A 374 -14.14 -1.63 -3.68
CA GLN A 374 -14.82 -0.51 -3.04
C GLN A 374 -15.28 0.53 -4.05
N ASN A 375 -16.59 0.77 -4.09
CA ASN A 375 -17.24 1.94 -4.64
C ASN A 375 -18.44 2.26 -3.76
N ILE A 376 -18.15 2.67 -2.51
CA ILE A 376 -19.17 2.89 -1.48
C ILE A 376 -19.38 4.37 -1.22
N THR A 377 -20.63 4.79 -1.31
CA THR A 377 -21.06 6.16 -1.00
C THR A 377 -21.42 6.29 0.48
N VAL A 378 -22.21 5.33 1.02
CA VAL A 378 -22.74 5.40 2.40
C VAL A 378 -23.49 4.11 2.74
N PHE A 379 -23.63 3.79 4.04
CA PHE A 379 -24.78 3.00 4.49
C PHE A 379 -26.04 3.84 4.41
N MET A 380 -27.17 3.24 4.03
CA MET A 380 -28.43 3.98 3.93
C MET A 380 -28.82 4.62 5.27
N VAL A 381 -29.28 5.86 5.23
CA VAL A 381 -29.66 6.64 6.40
C VAL A 381 -31.15 6.96 6.38
N GLY A 382 -31.68 7.32 7.53
CA GLY A 382 -33.08 7.77 7.69
C GLY A 382 -33.89 6.91 8.67
N SER A 383 -34.93 7.48 9.22
CA SER A 383 -35.75 6.90 10.30
C SER A 383 -36.23 5.47 10.04
N LYS A 384 -36.61 5.17 8.78
CA LYS A 384 -37.04 3.82 8.38
C LYS A 384 -35.92 2.80 8.56
N TYR A 385 -34.70 3.14 8.17
CA TYR A 385 -33.55 2.24 8.18
C TYR A 385 -32.96 2.09 9.58
N GLU A 386 -32.94 3.19 10.35
CA GLU A 386 -32.52 3.14 11.76
C GLU A 386 -33.46 2.24 12.60
N ARG A 387 -34.77 2.40 12.43
CA ARG A 387 -35.78 1.54 13.08
C ARG A 387 -35.70 0.09 12.56
N GLY A 388 -35.30 -0.12 11.31
CA GLY A 388 -35.04 -1.45 10.72
C GLY A 388 -33.78 -2.14 11.24
N GLY A 389 -32.93 -1.43 11.99
CA GLY A 389 -31.72 -1.99 12.61
C GLY A 389 -30.48 -1.95 11.74
N ILE A 390 -30.37 -1.00 10.80
CA ILE A 390 -29.23 -0.89 9.90
C ILE A 390 -27.89 -0.77 10.65
N ALA A 391 -27.87 -0.13 11.81
CA ALA A 391 -26.66 -0.02 12.63
C ALA A 391 -26.16 -1.41 13.09
N LYS A 392 -27.05 -2.29 13.57
CA LYS A 392 -26.68 -3.65 14.00
C LYS A 392 -26.31 -4.55 12.82
N ASP A 393 -27.00 -4.41 11.70
CA ASP A 393 -26.75 -5.22 10.50
C ASP A 393 -25.44 -4.79 9.82
N GLY A 394 -25.19 -3.49 9.72
CA GLY A 394 -23.90 -2.95 9.30
C GLY A 394 -22.75 -3.39 10.20
N ALA A 395 -22.97 -3.38 11.54
CA ALA A 395 -21.97 -3.84 12.51
C ALA A 395 -21.63 -5.34 12.32
N LYS A 396 -22.55 -6.18 11.88
CA LYS A 396 -22.26 -7.60 11.58
C LYS A 396 -21.25 -7.72 10.44
N LEU A 397 -21.44 -6.98 9.33
CA LEU A 397 -20.48 -6.96 8.24
C LEU A 397 -19.12 -6.44 8.70
N VAL A 398 -19.09 -5.33 9.42
CA VAL A 398 -17.84 -4.74 9.96
C VAL A 398 -17.14 -5.73 10.90
N THR A 399 -17.87 -6.43 11.77
CA THR A 399 -17.31 -7.45 12.67
C THR A 399 -16.77 -8.66 11.91
N ALA A 400 -17.49 -9.15 10.91
CA ALA A 400 -17.03 -10.26 10.07
C ALA A 400 -15.73 -9.90 9.35
N VAL A 401 -15.66 -8.73 8.73
CA VAL A 401 -14.47 -8.24 8.03
C VAL A 401 -13.29 -8.04 8.99
N ALA A 402 -13.52 -7.45 10.16
CA ALA A 402 -12.47 -7.21 11.16
C ALA A 402 -11.89 -8.52 11.70
N SER A 403 -12.74 -9.53 11.93
CA SER A 403 -12.35 -10.82 12.52
C SER A 403 -11.72 -11.79 11.51
N ALA A 404 -11.96 -11.60 10.22
CA ALA A 404 -11.46 -12.50 9.16
C ALA A 404 -9.94 -12.61 9.16
N GLN A 405 -9.42 -13.84 9.26
CA GLN A 405 -7.98 -14.15 9.22
C GLN A 405 -7.48 -14.56 7.84
N VAL A 406 -8.38 -14.90 6.92
CA VAL A 406 -7.99 -15.10 5.50
C VAL A 406 -7.36 -13.82 4.94
N PRO A 407 -6.40 -13.92 4.01
CA PRO A 407 -5.85 -12.74 3.34
C PRO A 407 -6.96 -11.87 2.77
N LYS A 408 -6.92 -10.57 3.08
CA LYS A 408 -7.86 -9.56 2.56
C LYS A 408 -7.11 -8.59 1.68
N LEU A 409 -7.59 -8.38 0.48
CA LEU A 409 -7.10 -7.36 -0.45
C LEU A 409 -8.21 -6.37 -0.70
N THR A 410 -7.87 -5.09 -0.81
CA THR A 410 -8.84 -4.03 -1.11
C THR A 410 -8.39 -3.22 -2.30
N LEU A 411 -9.31 -2.98 -3.24
CA LEU A 411 -9.13 -2.09 -4.37
C LEU A 411 -10.24 -1.05 -4.37
N LEU A 412 -9.88 0.22 -4.19
CA LEU A 412 -10.78 1.35 -4.33
C LEU A 412 -10.94 1.66 -5.82
N ILE A 413 -12.10 1.32 -6.38
CA ILE A 413 -12.43 1.54 -7.79
C ILE A 413 -13.26 2.81 -8.01
N GLY A 414 -13.62 3.49 -6.91
CA GLY A 414 -14.43 4.70 -6.91
C GLY A 414 -14.48 5.33 -5.52
N GLY A 415 -15.66 5.67 -5.02
CA GLY A 415 -15.84 6.28 -3.71
C GLY A 415 -15.53 5.34 -2.54
N SER A 416 -14.99 5.89 -1.46
CA SER A 416 -14.80 5.22 -0.19
C SER A 416 -15.14 6.19 0.94
N PHE A 417 -16.41 6.23 1.33
CA PHE A 417 -16.94 7.23 2.23
C PHE A 417 -17.54 6.63 3.51
N GLY A 418 -17.25 7.27 4.64
CA GLY A 418 -17.85 6.98 5.94
C GLY A 418 -17.68 5.54 6.41
N ALA A 419 -18.64 5.04 7.18
CA ALA A 419 -18.61 3.70 7.76
C ALA A 419 -18.66 2.57 6.71
N GLY A 420 -19.08 2.87 5.49
CA GLY A 420 -18.99 1.92 4.37
C GLY A 420 -17.56 1.47 4.07
N ASN A 421 -16.57 2.36 4.26
CA ASN A 421 -15.15 2.02 4.19
C ASN A 421 -14.80 0.87 5.16
N TYR A 422 -15.38 0.84 6.35
CA TYR A 422 -15.13 -0.19 7.37
C TYR A 422 -15.66 -1.56 6.93
N GLY A 423 -16.93 -1.62 6.50
CA GLY A 423 -17.56 -2.84 6.02
C GLY A 423 -16.93 -3.40 4.75
N MET A 424 -16.24 -2.56 3.99
CA MET A 424 -15.54 -2.94 2.75
C MET A 424 -14.01 -3.05 2.92
N CYS A 425 -13.55 -3.34 4.14
CA CYS A 425 -12.15 -3.58 4.46
C CYS A 425 -11.23 -2.40 4.10
N GLY A 426 -11.54 -1.20 4.59
CA GLY A 426 -10.63 -0.05 4.48
C GLY A 426 -9.33 -0.25 5.28
N ARG A 427 -8.42 0.72 5.19
CA ARG A 427 -7.05 0.63 5.74
C ARG A 427 -6.98 0.16 7.19
N ALA A 428 -7.91 0.64 8.05
CA ALA A 428 -7.94 0.30 9.47
C ALA A 428 -8.40 -1.14 9.77
N TYR A 429 -8.92 -1.87 8.76
CA TYR A 429 -9.44 -3.24 8.91
C TYR A 429 -8.46 -4.32 8.46
N GLY A 430 -7.18 -3.97 8.37
CA GLY A 430 -6.08 -4.91 8.16
C GLY A 430 -6.11 -5.63 6.81
N PRO A 431 -6.35 -4.95 5.67
CA PRO A 431 -6.07 -5.58 4.39
C PRO A 431 -4.57 -5.83 4.27
N ARG A 432 -4.19 -7.01 3.76
CA ARG A 432 -2.78 -7.31 3.44
C ARG A 432 -2.22 -6.27 2.47
N PHE A 433 -3.06 -5.86 1.50
CA PHE A 433 -2.77 -4.79 0.54
C PHE A 433 -4.04 -4.00 0.26
N LEU A 434 -3.86 -2.69 0.06
CA LEU A 434 -4.91 -1.78 -0.36
C LEU A 434 -4.38 -0.88 -1.47
N PHE A 435 -5.03 -0.92 -2.63
CA PHE A 435 -4.71 -0.08 -3.78
C PHE A 435 -5.87 0.83 -4.15
N MET A 436 -5.56 1.90 -4.86
CA MET A 436 -6.56 2.86 -5.36
C MET A 436 -6.40 3.08 -6.87
N TRP A 437 -7.52 3.29 -7.56
CA TRP A 437 -7.50 3.82 -8.91
C TRP A 437 -7.37 5.36 -8.92
N PRO A 438 -6.92 5.99 -10.04
CA PRO A 438 -6.75 7.44 -10.10
C PRO A 438 -8.03 8.26 -9.89
N ASN A 439 -9.19 7.67 -10.18
CA ASN A 439 -10.52 8.28 -9.96
C ASN A 439 -11.05 8.12 -8.54
N ALA A 440 -10.40 7.33 -7.68
CA ALA A 440 -10.91 7.06 -6.33
C ALA A 440 -10.96 8.33 -5.47
N ARG A 441 -11.90 8.36 -4.53
CA ARG A 441 -12.02 9.42 -3.51
C ARG A 441 -12.27 8.78 -2.16
N ILE A 442 -11.56 9.27 -1.14
CA ILE A 442 -11.68 8.79 0.23
C ILE A 442 -11.85 9.94 1.22
N SER A 443 -12.93 9.90 1.99
CA SER A 443 -13.17 10.82 3.10
C SER A 443 -14.32 10.32 3.99
N VAL A 444 -14.63 11.08 5.05
CA VAL A 444 -15.76 10.73 5.92
C VAL A 444 -17.12 10.82 5.21
N MET A 445 -17.23 11.71 4.22
CA MET A 445 -18.39 11.87 3.32
C MET A 445 -17.98 12.65 2.08
N GLY A 446 -18.80 12.67 1.03
CA GLY A 446 -18.55 13.49 -0.16
C GLY A 446 -18.50 14.99 0.15
N GLY A 447 -17.67 15.75 -0.57
CA GLY A 447 -17.47 17.19 -0.31
C GLY A 447 -18.74 18.02 -0.40
N GLU A 448 -19.61 17.73 -1.37
CA GLU A 448 -20.92 18.39 -1.47
C GLU A 448 -21.82 18.11 -0.25
N GLN A 449 -21.84 16.85 0.20
CA GLN A 449 -22.59 16.44 1.39
C GLN A 449 -22.05 17.14 2.64
N ALA A 450 -20.73 17.20 2.81
CA ALA A 450 -20.09 17.89 3.92
C ALA A 450 -20.41 19.38 3.94
N ALA A 451 -20.34 20.04 2.78
CA ALA A 451 -20.68 21.45 2.64
C ALA A 451 -22.16 21.73 2.99
N ASN A 452 -23.06 20.84 2.56
CA ASN A 452 -24.49 20.97 2.88
C ASN A 452 -24.79 20.75 4.37
N VAL A 453 -24.20 19.74 5.00
CA VAL A 453 -24.36 19.48 6.44
C VAL A 453 -23.86 20.66 7.26
N LEU A 454 -22.65 21.15 7.00
CA LEU A 454 -22.06 22.27 7.73
C LEU A 454 -22.81 23.59 7.43
N GLY A 455 -23.27 23.77 6.20
CA GLY A 455 -24.12 24.89 5.80
C GLY A 455 -25.44 24.91 6.56
N GLN A 456 -26.10 23.73 6.68
CA GLN A 456 -27.36 23.62 7.45
C GLN A 456 -27.17 23.96 8.91
N VAL A 457 -26.14 23.42 9.56
CA VAL A 457 -25.82 23.72 10.97
C VAL A 457 -25.62 25.23 11.18
N ARG A 458 -24.93 25.88 10.25
CA ARG A 458 -24.71 27.34 10.29
C ARG A 458 -26.00 28.12 10.05
N ARG A 459 -26.82 27.69 9.09
CA ARG A 459 -28.12 28.27 8.78
C ARG A 459 -29.04 28.23 10.00
N ASP A 460 -29.19 27.06 10.64
CA ASP A 460 -30.01 26.88 11.83
C ASP A 460 -29.56 27.83 12.96
N GLY A 461 -28.25 28.04 13.10
CA GLY A 461 -27.68 28.97 14.09
C GLY A 461 -27.96 30.45 13.80
N ILE A 462 -28.07 30.85 12.52
CA ILE A 462 -28.43 32.22 12.10
C ILE A 462 -29.93 32.44 12.27
N GLU A 463 -30.75 31.50 11.82
CA GLU A 463 -32.22 31.57 11.91
C GLU A 463 -32.68 31.59 13.38
N ALA A 464 -31.99 30.85 14.27
CA ALA A 464 -32.27 30.89 15.70
C ALA A 464 -32.08 32.27 16.35
N LYS A 465 -31.31 33.17 15.70
CA LYS A 465 -31.12 34.56 16.10
C LYS A 465 -32.12 35.53 15.44
N GLY A 466 -33.01 35.01 14.60
CA GLY A 466 -33.98 35.81 13.83
C GLY A 466 -33.35 36.50 12.59
N GLU A 467 -32.18 36.04 12.16
CA GLU A 467 -31.45 36.57 11.00
C GLU A 467 -31.67 35.67 9.78
N THR A 468 -31.51 36.23 8.57
CA THR A 468 -31.57 35.49 7.32
C THR A 468 -30.14 35.37 6.74
N TRP A 469 -29.77 34.18 6.30
CA TRP A 469 -28.48 33.95 5.65
C TRP A 469 -28.63 34.09 4.12
N PRO A 470 -28.00 35.11 3.48
CA PRO A 470 -28.09 35.28 2.03
C PRO A 470 -27.44 34.09 1.29
N GLU A 471 -28.06 33.66 0.19
CA GLU A 471 -27.61 32.52 -0.62
C GLU A 471 -26.15 32.67 -1.10
N ALA A 472 -25.77 33.90 -1.48
CA ALA A 472 -24.39 34.20 -1.90
C ALA A 472 -23.35 33.99 -0.77
N GLU A 473 -23.72 34.34 0.47
CA GLU A 473 -22.86 34.11 1.65
C GLU A 473 -22.80 32.62 2.01
N GLU A 474 -23.90 31.92 1.88
CA GLU A 474 -23.94 30.47 2.08
C GLU A 474 -23.06 29.75 1.07
N GLU A 475 -23.14 30.10 -0.21
CA GLU A 475 -22.30 29.52 -1.25
C GLU A 475 -20.82 29.84 -1.02
N ALA A 476 -20.49 31.08 -0.63
CA ALA A 476 -19.14 31.48 -0.26
C ALA A 476 -18.59 30.71 0.96
N PHE A 477 -19.46 30.28 1.88
CA PHE A 477 -19.10 29.40 3.00
C PHE A 477 -18.90 27.95 2.56
N LYS A 478 -19.74 27.44 1.65
CA LYS A 478 -19.69 26.03 1.20
C LYS A 478 -18.52 25.73 0.25
N ALA A 479 -18.16 26.68 -0.61
CA ALA A 479 -17.14 26.46 -1.64
C ALA A 479 -15.76 26.02 -1.07
N PRO A 480 -15.17 26.67 -0.04
CA PRO A 480 -13.89 26.22 0.54
C PRO A 480 -13.97 24.80 1.15
N ILE A 481 -15.14 24.40 1.67
CA ILE A 481 -15.34 23.06 2.25
C ILE A 481 -15.29 22.02 1.13
N ARG A 482 -15.99 22.26 0.00
CA ARG A 482 -15.93 21.37 -1.15
C ARG A 482 -14.50 21.21 -1.67
N ASP A 483 -13.78 22.31 -1.85
CA ASP A 483 -12.40 22.33 -2.32
C ASP A 483 -11.45 21.56 -1.38
N GLN A 484 -11.64 21.73 -0.07
CA GLN A 484 -10.86 20.98 0.94
C GLN A 484 -11.10 19.49 0.84
N TYR A 485 -12.36 19.05 0.74
CA TYR A 485 -12.71 17.63 0.67
C TYR A 485 -12.25 17.01 -0.65
N GLU A 486 -12.37 17.73 -1.78
CA GLU A 486 -11.86 17.27 -3.07
C GLU A 486 -10.34 17.07 -3.04
N LYS A 487 -9.61 18.05 -2.51
CA LYS A 487 -8.16 17.99 -2.36
C LYS A 487 -7.72 16.85 -1.43
N GLN A 488 -8.34 16.74 -0.25
CA GLN A 488 -7.94 15.76 0.76
C GLN A 488 -8.44 14.34 0.45
N GLY A 489 -9.53 14.22 -0.31
CA GLY A 489 -10.06 12.94 -0.78
C GLY A 489 -9.35 12.38 -2.00
N HIS A 490 -8.49 13.16 -2.66
CA HIS A 490 -7.80 12.77 -3.88
C HIS A 490 -6.79 11.62 -3.62
N PRO A 491 -6.66 10.63 -4.52
CA PRO A 491 -5.79 9.49 -4.31
C PRO A 491 -4.31 9.87 -4.12
N TYR A 492 -3.82 10.92 -4.78
CA TYR A 492 -2.44 11.38 -4.56
C TYR A 492 -2.23 11.94 -3.15
N TYR A 493 -3.23 12.64 -2.60
CA TYR A 493 -3.16 13.12 -1.22
C TYR A 493 -3.15 11.95 -0.22
N ALA A 494 -3.99 10.95 -0.45
CA ALA A 494 -4.08 9.74 0.35
C ALA A 494 -2.77 8.91 0.28
N SER A 495 -2.31 8.63 -0.94
CA SER A 495 -1.13 7.81 -1.19
C SER A 495 0.17 8.49 -0.72
N ALA A 496 0.26 9.82 -0.87
CA ALA A 496 1.38 10.59 -0.31
C ALA A 496 1.52 10.41 1.21
N ARG A 497 0.43 10.08 1.92
CA ARG A 497 0.35 9.85 3.37
C ARG A 497 0.28 8.37 3.76
N LEU A 498 0.45 7.46 2.79
CA LEU A 498 0.39 6.01 2.99
C LEU A 498 -0.96 5.51 3.53
N TRP A 499 -2.07 6.09 3.05
CA TRP A 499 -3.39 5.54 3.33
C TRP A 499 -3.71 4.33 2.44
N ASP A 500 -2.89 4.10 1.44
CA ASP A 500 -2.89 2.94 0.55
C ASP A 500 -1.46 2.39 0.37
N ASP A 501 -1.33 1.34 -0.43
CA ASP A 501 -0.06 0.75 -0.82
C ASP A 501 0.33 1.13 -2.27
N GLY A 502 -0.50 1.93 -2.94
CA GLY A 502 -0.23 2.51 -4.25
C GLY A 502 -1.48 2.88 -5.04
N VAL A 503 -1.34 3.92 -5.88
CA VAL A 503 -2.32 4.24 -6.92
C VAL A 503 -1.88 3.49 -8.17
N ILE A 504 -2.82 2.74 -8.78
CA ILE A 504 -2.53 1.85 -9.90
C ILE A 504 -3.40 2.17 -11.10
N ASP A 505 -2.90 1.86 -12.28
CA ASP A 505 -3.66 1.86 -13.52
C ASP A 505 -4.79 0.82 -13.44
N PRO A 506 -6.06 1.16 -13.70
CA PRO A 506 -7.16 0.20 -13.75
C PRO A 506 -6.87 -1.03 -14.60
N ALA A 507 -6.26 -0.86 -15.77
CA ALA A 507 -5.92 -1.96 -16.66
C ALA A 507 -4.86 -2.93 -16.10
N ASP A 508 -4.06 -2.48 -15.12
CA ASP A 508 -3.02 -3.27 -14.46
C ASP A 508 -3.52 -4.00 -13.19
N SER A 509 -4.78 -3.79 -12.82
CA SER A 509 -5.34 -4.29 -11.55
C SER A 509 -5.22 -5.80 -11.40
N ARG A 510 -5.50 -6.57 -12.46
CA ARG A 510 -5.42 -8.03 -12.43
C ARG A 510 -4.00 -8.51 -12.06
N ARG A 511 -2.95 -7.92 -12.67
CA ARG A 511 -1.55 -8.24 -12.39
C ARG A 511 -1.15 -7.84 -10.97
N VAL A 512 -1.48 -6.64 -10.54
CA VAL A 512 -1.15 -6.13 -9.20
C VAL A 512 -1.80 -6.98 -8.12
N LEU A 513 -3.09 -7.30 -8.26
CA LEU A 513 -3.82 -8.15 -7.32
C LEU A 513 -3.28 -9.58 -7.29
N ALA A 514 -2.88 -10.13 -8.44
CA ALA A 514 -2.26 -11.46 -8.50
C ALA A 514 -0.92 -11.52 -7.76
N LEU A 515 -0.05 -10.51 -7.96
CA LEU A 515 1.21 -10.40 -7.23
C LEU A 515 0.98 -10.25 -5.72
N ALA A 516 0.00 -9.45 -5.32
CA ALA A 516 -0.36 -9.27 -3.92
C ALA A 516 -0.92 -10.55 -3.29
N LEU A 517 -1.78 -11.28 -4.00
CA LEU A 517 -2.27 -12.60 -3.56
C LEU A 517 -1.13 -13.61 -3.45
N SER A 518 -0.25 -13.66 -4.46
CA SER A 518 0.93 -14.54 -4.41
C SER A 518 1.77 -14.25 -3.17
N ALA A 519 2.09 -12.99 -2.91
CA ALA A 519 2.82 -12.58 -1.71
C ALA A 519 2.11 -13.02 -0.42
N ALA A 520 0.79 -12.82 -0.33
CA ALA A 520 -0.01 -13.17 0.83
C ALA A 520 -0.03 -14.67 1.13
N LEU A 521 0.11 -15.52 0.12
CA LEU A 521 0.13 -16.98 0.26
C LEU A 521 1.46 -17.56 0.76
N ASN A 522 2.46 -16.74 1.09
CA ASN A 522 3.66 -17.20 1.82
C ASN A 522 3.39 -17.38 3.33
N ALA A 523 2.36 -16.73 3.86
CA ALA A 523 1.91 -16.94 5.23
C ALA A 523 0.85 -18.04 5.30
N PRO A 524 0.78 -18.81 6.37
CA PRO A 524 -0.33 -19.72 6.61
C PRO A 524 -1.64 -18.93 6.77
N ILE A 525 -2.76 -19.56 6.37
CA ILE A 525 -4.08 -18.99 6.63
C ILE A 525 -4.53 -19.50 8.00
N GLU A 526 -4.58 -18.59 8.97
CA GLU A 526 -4.97 -18.90 10.33
C GLU A 526 -6.48 -19.14 10.44
N PRO A 527 -6.94 -20.04 11.33
CA PRO A 527 -8.35 -20.25 11.58
C PRO A 527 -9.03 -18.99 12.10
N THR A 528 -10.11 -18.56 11.45
CA THR A 528 -10.90 -17.42 11.90
C THR A 528 -11.77 -17.80 13.10
N ARG A 529 -11.80 -16.89 14.10
CA ARG A 529 -12.74 -16.92 15.22
C ARG A 529 -13.51 -15.62 15.23
N PHE A 530 -14.82 -15.72 15.21
CA PHE A 530 -15.69 -14.55 15.30
C PHE A 530 -16.05 -14.23 16.75
N GLY A 531 -16.18 -12.95 17.06
CA GLY A 531 -16.76 -12.49 18.31
C GLY A 531 -18.29 -12.59 18.30
N VAL A 532 -18.93 -11.96 19.28
CA VAL A 532 -20.40 -11.94 19.40
C VAL A 532 -20.99 -10.99 18.37
N PHE A 533 -21.85 -11.48 17.50
CA PHE A 533 -22.69 -10.64 16.65
C PHE A 533 -23.96 -10.22 17.41
N ARG A 534 -24.29 -8.92 17.35
CA ARG A 534 -25.57 -8.43 17.87
C ARG A 534 -26.69 -8.80 16.92
N MET A 535 -27.73 -9.47 17.43
CA MET A 535 -28.89 -9.93 16.67
C MET A 535 -30.06 -8.93 16.67
#